data_066a395f542d136be58832ce7017c1fc
#
_entry.id   066a395f542d136be58832ce7017c1fc
#
_cell.length_a   1.000
_cell.length_b   1.000
_cell.length_c   1.000
_cell.angle_alpha   90.00
_cell.angle_beta   90.00
_cell.angle_gamma   90.00
#
_symmetry.space_group_name_H-M   'P 1'
#
loop_
_entity.id
_entity.type
_entity.pdbx_description
1 polymer ?
#
loop_
_entity_poly.entity_id
_entity_poly.type
_entity_poly.pdbx_seq_one_letter_code
_entity_poly.pdbx_strand_id
1 'polypeptide(L)'
;MREFNTSGPNMPERHYTLPRLDWVEQGKKLIYKERYFTIWAPRQTGKSTYFRFLAEALQQEGYKVCHVNFESFKDGSQKDFLIRLNDALTEQWGILFEETTLQSVFRQIEMLKNEKCVLIIDEVEGINPDFFGQFLHAIRNAYHSRTQHALKSVVLVGVSNIVGVVKDNASPFNVTDNLNIPYFTDEETLELLNQHERETGQLFDPSVKAKISEITANQPGLVNGFAAKLVDNNPKKPIIDYADYIVVENDYLKFSLDKNVSNIINKGEKHRDFIERLLFKESKIEFQIYRENIKELYVNGIIMPDENGYITFKVPLYRKCLYKAFYPYTNGEAGRIGSTIDIDEYFSSEGNLYIEKVIENYKKYALRRKFKYFQEQNKHGEYVTLKEATLVYSFETYLNAFLSMVDGKTYLEAHTGIGRTDLIITVNNEEFVVEAKVYSDIVKFRKGK
;
A
#
# COMPACT_ATOMS: atom_id res chain seq x y z
N MET A 1 30.27 -3.69 -4.90
CA MET A 1 29.40 -2.93 -3.99
C MET A 1 27.97 -3.33 -4.33
N ARG A 2 27.20 -3.71 -3.33
CA ARG A 2 25.78 -4.06 -3.51
C ARG A 2 24.94 -2.78 -3.65
N GLU A 3 23.74 -2.95 -4.18
CA GLU A 3 22.78 -1.85 -4.40
C GLU A 3 21.38 -2.19 -3.89
N PHE A 4 20.51 -1.19 -3.74
CA PHE A 4 19.10 -1.41 -3.48
C PHE A 4 18.39 -1.79 -4.78
N ASN A 5 17.75 -2.96 -4.80
CA ASN A 5 17.11 -3.48 -6.01
C ASN A 5 15.69 -2.93 -6.18
N THR A 6 15.41 -2.39 -7.37
CA THR A 6 14.09 -1.86 -7.73
C THR A 6 13.34 -2.71 -8.76
N SER A 7 13.95 -3.81 -9.26
CA SER A 7 13.31 -4.66 -10.25
C SER A 7 13.77 -6.11 -10.18
N GLY A 8 12.83 -7.03 -10.34
CA GLY A 8 13.11 -8.48 -10.30
C GLY A 8 13.46 -9.00 -8.90
N PRO A 9 13.83 -10.29 -8.77
CA PRO A 9 14.22 -10.88 -7.51
C PRO A 9 15.59 -10.38 -7.04
N ASN A 10 15.77 -10.24 -5.73
CA ASN A 10 17.06 -9.88 -5.16
C ASN A 10 18.10 -10.98 -5.35
N MET A 11 19.32 -10.57 -5.63
CA MET A 11 20.52 -11.40 -5.67
C MET A 11 21.45 -10.97 -4.54
N PRO A 12 21.69 -11.78 -3.50
CA PRO A 12 22.46 -11.38 -2.32
C PRO A 12 23.89 -10.89 -2.64
N GLU A 13 24.46 -11.36 -3.75
CA GLU A 13 25.79 -10.98 -4.21
C GLU A 13 25.83 -9.56 -4.78
N ARG A 14 24.68 -9.03 -5.24
CA ARG A 14 24.54 -7.73 -5.91
C ARG A 14 23.65 -6.75 -5.17
N HIS A 15 22.70 -7.28 -4.37
CA HIS A 15 21.65 -6.48 -3.77
C HIS A 15 21.65 -6.62 -2.25
N TYR A 16 21.34 -5.53 -1.55
CA TYR A 16 21.00 -5.60 -0.13
C TYR A 16 19.75 -6.46 0.01
N THR A 17 19.82 -7.51 0.83
CA THR A 17 18.78 -8.55 0.83
C THR A 17 18.53 -9.07 2.25
N LEU A 18 17.27 -9.33 2.55
CA LEU A 18 16.82 -9.98 3.76
C LEU A 18 16.34 -11.40 3.42
N PRO A 19 17.01 -12.46 3.89
CA PRO A 19 16.62 -13.84 3.57
C PRO A 19 15.29 -14.25 4.18
N ARG A 20 14.86 -13.64 5.30
CA ARG A 20 13.60 -13.92 6.01
C ARG A 20 13.39 -15.41 6.29
N LEU A 21 14.40 -16.04 6.89
CA LEU A 21 14.48 -17.48 7.08
C LEU A 21 13.27 -18.09 7.79
N ASP A 22 12.65 -17.37 8.72
CA ASP A 22 11.45 -17.84 9.42
C ASP A 22 10.28 -18.09 8.45
N TRP A 23 10.15 -17.27 7.41
CA TRP A 23 9.13 -17.43 6.37
C TRP A 23 9.49 -18.57 5.42
N VAL A 24 10.76 -18.75 5.11
CA VAL A 24 11.26 -19.91 4.33
C VAL A 24 10.93 -21.20 5.09
N GLU A 25 11.18 -21.25 6.40
CA GLU A 25 10.84 -22.42 7.22
C GLU A 25 9.34 -22.70 7.30
N GLN A 26 8.49 -21.67 7.27
CA GLN A 26 7.03 -21.86 7.20
C GLN A 26 6.62 -22.53 5.87
N GLY A 27 7.17 -22.08 4.74
CA GLY A 27 6.94 -22.70 3.44
C GLY A 27 7.44 -24.16 3.40
N LYS A 28 8.64 -24.43 3.91
CA LYS A 28 9.19 -25.78 4.05
C LYS A 28 8.29 -26.71 4.86
N LYS A 29 7.74 -26.22 6.00
CA LYS A 29 6.82 -27.00 6.83
C LYS A 29 5.57 -27.44 6.08
N LEU A 30 5.04 -26.59 5.19
CA LEU A 30 3.89 -26.97 4.33
C LEU A 30 4.31 -28.04 3.33
N ILE A 31 5.47 -27.88 2.70
CA ILE A 31 6.01 -28.84 1.72
C ILE A 31 6.30 -30.20 2.36
N TYR A 32 6.88 -30.25 3.56
CA TYR A 32 7.13 -31.50 4.29
C TYR A 32 5.84 -32.26 4.64
N LYS A 33 4.72 -31.49 4.86
CA LYS A 33 3.40 -32.07 5.05
C LYS A 33 2.69 -32.42 3.75
N GLU A 34 3.41 -32.35 2.63
CA GLU A 34 2.86 -32.57 1.28
C GLU A 34 1.59 -31.72 1.01
N ARG A 35 1.57 -30.47 1.55
CA ARG A 35 0.47 -29.52 1.32
C ARG A 35 0.70 -28.76 0.03
N TYR A 36 -0.36 -28.62 -0.75
CA TYR A 36 -0.40 -27.65 -1.83
C TYR A 36 -0.90 -26.34 -1.22
N PHE A 37 -0.31 -25.22 -1.58
CA PHE A 37 -0.66 -23.93 -0.95
C PHE A 37 -0.57 -22.76 -1.91
N THR A 38 -1.19 -21.68 -1.51
CA THR A 38 -1.26 -20.45 -2.27
C THR A 38 -0.51 -19.34 -1.54
N ILE A 39 0.10 -18.44 -2.30
CA ILE A 39 0.74 -17.22 -1.78
C ILE A 39 0.12 -16.02 -2.48
N TRP A 40 -0.60 -15.22 -1.71
CA TRP A 40 -1.20 -13.98 -2.19
C TRP A 40 -0.53 -12.80 -1.52
N ALA A 41 0.00 -11.92 -2.32
CA ALA A 41 0.55 -10.67 -1.83
C ALA A 41 0.58 -9.62 -2.95
N PRO A 42 0.45 -8.34 -2.63
CA PRO A 42 0.57 -7.26 -3.60
C PRO A 42 1.86 -7.34 -4.41
N ARG A 43 1.94 -6.58 -5.50
CA ARG A 43 3.18 -6.46 -6.27
C ARG A 43 4.31 -5.90 -5.41
N GLN A 44 5.55 -6.28 -5.74
CA GLN A 44 6.79 -5.81 -5.09
C GLN A 44 6.87 -6.06 -3.57
N THR A 45 6.20 -7.09 -3.07
CA THR A 45 6.28 -7.53 -1.67
C THR A 45 7.43 -8.49 -1.39
N GLY A 46 8.29 -8.74 -2.38
CA GLY A 46 9.42 -9.67 -2.24
C GLY A 46 9.09 -11.13 -2.52
N LYS A 47 7.91 -11.46 -3.12
CA LYS A 47 7.52 -12.85 -3.45
C LYS A 47 8.62 -13.61 -4.19
N SER A 48 9.13 -13.04 -5.28
CA SER A 48 10.14 -13.72 -6.13
C SER A 48 11.46 -13.95 -5.39
N THR A 49 11.85 -13.03 -4.50
CA THR A 49 13.01 -13.21 -3.62
C THR A 49 12.76 -14.36 -2.63
N TYR A 50 11.57 -14.39 -2.03
CA TYR A 50 11.17 -15.46 -1.12
C TYR A 50 11.23 -16.85 -1.80
N PHE A 51 10.68 -16.97 -3.02
CA PHE A 51 10.72 -18.26 -3.73
C PHE A 51 12.12 -18.72 -4.04
N ARG A 52 13.00 -17.81 -4.37
CA ARG A 52 14.40 -18.13 -4.60
C ARG A 52 15.01 -18.78 -3.35
N PHE A 53 14.90 -18.15 -2.19
CA PHE A 53 15.41 -18.72 -0.95
C PHE A 53 14.73 -20.03 -0.56
N LEU A 54 13.41 -20.15 -0.77
CA LEU A 54 12.69 -21.40 -0.54
C LEU A 54 13.17 -22.51 -1.48
N ALA A 55 13.34 -22.21 -2.77
CA ALA A 55 13.84 -23.18 -3.75
C ALA A 55 15.28 -23.62 -3.44
N GLU A 56 16.17 -22.67 -3.13
CA GLU A 56 17.56 -22.96 -2.76
C GLU A 56 17.63 -23.86 -1.50
N ALA A 57 16.83 -23.55 -0.47
CA ALA A 57 16.79 -24.34 0.76
C ALA A 57 16.27 -25.77 0.50
N LEU A 58 15.24 -25.93 -0.33
CA LEU A 58 14.69 -27.24 -0.68
C LEU A 58 15.64 -28.05 -1.55
N GLN A 59 16.35 -27.42 -2.51
CA GLN A 59 17.34 -28.07 -3.36
C GLN A 59 18.50 -28.61 -2.54
N GLN A 60 18.94 -27.89 -1.50
CA GLN A 60 19.96 -28.37 -0.55
C GLN A 60 19.52 -29.64 0.20
N GLU A 61 18.21 -29.85 0.35
CA GLU A 61 17.60 -31.03 0.97
C GLU A 61 17.25 -32.15 -0.03
N GLY A 62 17.66 -31.99 -1.29
CA GLY A 62 17.46 -32.98 -2.35
C GLY A 62 16.10 -32.93 -3.04
N TYR A 63 15.34 -31.84 -2.90
CA TYR A 63 14.12 -31.61 -3.69
C TYR A 63 14.46 -31.11 -5.10
N LYS A 64 13.74 -31.56 -6.09
CA LYS A 64 13.69 -30.96 -7.43
C LYS A 64 12.63 -29.85 -7.43
N VAL A 65 13.06 -28.59 -7.48
CA VAL A 65 12.15 -27.45 -7.48
C VAL A 65 12.11 -26.85 -8.88
N CYS A 66 10.90 -26.64 -9.42
CA CYS A 66 10.69 -25.89 -10.66
C CYS A 66 9.87 -24.64 -10.35
N HIS A 67 10.38 -23.49 -10.75
CA HIS A 67 9.67 -22.21 -10.72
C HIS A 67 9.37 -21.74 -12.14
N VAL A 68 8.11 -21.51 -12.46
CA VAL A 68 7.69 -21.01 -13.76
C VAL A 68 6.77 -19.79 -13.58
N ASN A 69 7.04 -18.72 -14.35
CA ASN A 69 6.28 -17.48 -14.33
C ASN A 69 5.39 -17.37 -15.58
N PHE A 70 4.13 -16.98 -15.39
CA PHE A 70 3.13 -16.86 -16.45
C PHE A 70 2.58 -15.43 -16.62
N GLU A 71 3.29 -14.40 -16.21
CA GLU A 71 2.85 -13.00 -16.27
C GLU A 71 2.26 -12.56 -17.62
N SER A 72 2.78 -13.09 -18.74
CA SER A 72 2.43 -12.67 -20.10
C SER A 72 1.56 -13.67 -20.87
N PHE A 73 0.89 -14.60 -20.20
CA PHE A 73 0.16 -15.71 -20.86
C PHE A 73 -1.35 -15.52 -20.96
N LYS A 74 -1.84 -14.29 -20.75
CA LYS A 74 -3.28 -13.99 -20.77
C LYS A 74 -3.95 -14.29 -22.10
N ASP A 75 -3.23 -14.04 -23.20
CA ASP A 75 -3.68 -14.29 -24.57
C ASP A 75 -3.01 -15.53 -25.20
N GLY A 76 -2.21 -16.26 -24.42
CA GLY A 76 -1.48 -17.42 -24.86
C GLY A 76 -2.40 -18.63 -25.06
N SER A 77 -2.08 -19.49 -26.03
CA SER A 77 -2.80 -20.76 -26.22
C SER A 77 -2.41 -21.78 -25.15
N GLN A 78 -3.25 -22.81 -24.96
CA GLN A 78 -2.92 -23.94 -24.10
C GLN A 78 -1.64 -24.66 -24.55
N LYS A 79 -1.37 -24.66 -25.86
CA LYS A 79 -0.14 -25.24 -26.43
C LYS A 79 1.10 -24.45 -25.97
N ASP A 80 1.06 -23.13 -26.05
CA ASP A 80 2.17 -22.27 -25.62
C ASP A 80 2.42 -22.41 -24.12
N PHE A 81 1.35 -22.51 -23.34
CA PHE A 81 1.44 -22.77 -21.91
C PHE A 81 2.14 -24.12 -21.62
N LEU A 82 1.77 -25.19 -22.33
CA LEU A 82 2.41 -26.50 -22.17
C LEU A 82 3.88 -26.50 -22.59
N ILE A 83 4.22 -25.85 -23.70
CA ILE A 83 5.62 -25.66 -24.11
C ILE A 83 6.40 -24.97 -22.99
N ARG A 84 5.92 -23.85 -22.49
CA ARG A 84 6.58 -23.13 -21.39
C ARG A 84 6.75 -23.96 -20.14
N LEU A 85 5.73 -24.75 -19.77
CA LEU A 85 5.78 -25.61 -18.59
C LEU A 85 6.78 -26.76 -18.80
N ASN A 86 6.76 -27.44 -19.95
CA ASN A 86 7.69 -28.51 -20.30
C ASN A 86 9.14 -28.02 -20.31
N ASP A 87 9.40 -26.86 -20.93
CA ASP A 87 10.74 -26.25 -20.99
C ASP A 87 11.27 -25.97 -19.57
N ALA A 88 10.44 -25.36 -18.72
CA ALA A 88 10.82 -25.07 -17.34
C ALA A 88 11.08 -26.35 -16.52
N LEU A 89 10.26 -27.38 -16.67
CA LEU A 89 10.45 -28.66 -16.01
C LEU A 89 11.74 -29.35 -16.50
N THR A 90 11.95 -29.35 -17.81
CA THR A 90 13.16 -29.94 -18.42
C THR A 90 14.42 -29.26 -17.94
N GLU A 91 14.45 -27.93 -18.00
CA GLU A 91 15.61 -27.14 -17.61
C GLU A 91 15.95 -27.30 -16.11
N GLN A 92 14.96 -27.19 -15.25
CA GLN A 92 15.19 -27.11 -13.80
C GLN A 92 15.27 -28.48 -13.11
N TRP A 93 14.60 -29.50 -13.64
CA TRP A 93 14.67 -30.85 -13.08
C TRP A 93 15.69 -31.74 -13.77
N GLY A 94 16.15 -31.36 -14.97
CA GLY A 94 17.10 -32.16 -15.76
C GLY A 94 16.49 -33.45 -16.33
N ILE A 95 15.16 -33.45 -16.54
CA ILE A 95 14.38 -34.56 -17.05
C ILE A 95 13.59 -34.05 -18.24
N LEU A 96 13.68 -34.72 -19.39
CA LEU A 96 12.98 -34.28 -20.60
C LEU A 96 11.46 -34.39 -20.45
N PHE A 97 10.77 -33.28 -20.69
CA PHE A 97 9.33 -33.17 -20.78
C PHE A 97 8.95 -32.64 -22.16
N GLU A 98 8.13 -33.38 -22.88
CA GLU A 98 7.60 -33.05 -24.22
C GLU A 98 6.10 -33.37 -24.33
N GLU A 99 5.40 -33.28 -23.21
CA GLU A 99 4.02 -33.70 -23.11
C GLU A 99 3.06 -32.70 -23.76
N THR A 100 2.05 -33.22 -24.43
CA THR A 100 1.09 -32.41 -25.21
C THR A 100 -0.23 -32.09 -24.49
N THR A 101 -0.42 -32.66 -23.29
CA THR A 101 -1.60 -32.42 -22.46
C THR A 101 -1.20 -32.20 -21.01
N LEU A 102 -2.00 -31.43 -20.27
CA LEU A 102 -1.81 -31.25 -18.83
C LEU A 102 -1.80 -32.58 -18.06
N GLN A 103 -2.69 -33.48 -18.43
CA GLN A 103 -2.77 -34.80 -17.79
C GLN A 103 -1.51 -35.63 -17.99
N SER A 104 -0.92 -35.60 -19.20
CA SER A 104 0.31 -36.33 -19.47
C SER A 104 1.53 -35.73 -18.73
N VAL A 105 1.61 -34.40 -18.63
CA VAL A 105 2.65 -33.73 -17.79
C VAL A 105 2.58 -34.24 -16.35
N PHE A 106 1.42 -34.15 -15.72
CA PHE A 106 1.27 -34.59 -14.32
C PHE A 106 1.51 -36.09 -14.16
N ARG A 107 1.06 -36.90 -15.11
CA ARG A 107 1.32 -38.34 -15.11
C ARG A 107 2.81 -38.66 -15.24
N GLN A 108 3.54 -37.94 -16.07
CA GLN A 108 5.00 -38.09 -16.16
C GLN A 108 5.67 -37.76 -14.81
N ILE A 109 5.26 -36.64 -14.15
CA ILE A 109 5.74 -36.28 -12.83
C ILE A 109 5.45 -37.38 -11.79
N GLU A 110 4.24 -37.94 -11.81
CA GLU A 110 3.83 -39.06 -10.93
C GLU A 110 4.72 -40.30 -11.07
N MET A 111 5.24 -40.54 -12.28
CA MET A 111 6.10 -41.67 -12.58
C MET A 111 7.57 -41.50 -12.15
N LEU A 112 7.99 -40.31 -11.73
CA LEU A 112 9.34 -40.03 -11.23
C LEU A 112 9.57 -40.64 -9.84
N LYS A 113 9.71 -41.98 -9.80
CA LYS A 113 9.90 -42.71 -8.54
C LYS A 113 11.18 -42.26 -7.84
N ASN A 114 11.12 -42.13 -6.53
CA ASN A 114 12.22 -41.74 -5.64
C ASN A 114 12.65 -40.25 -5.74
N GLU A 115 11.96 -39.42 -6.49
CA GLU A 115 12.19 -37.98 -6.53
C GLU A 115 11.23 -37.25 -5.60
N LYS A 116 11.66 -36.08 -5.11
CA LYS A 116 10.84 -35.15 -4.33
C LYS A 116 10.70 -33.86 -5.13
N CYS A 117 9.59 -33.71 -5.82
CA CYS A 117 9.35 -32.59 -6.74
C CYS A 117 8.46 -31.51 -6.10
N VAL A 118 8.79 -30.25 -6.34
CA VAL A 118 7.99 -29.08 -5.97
C VAL A 118 7.83 -28.20 -7.21
N LEU A 119 6.60 -27.80 -7.48
CA LEU A 119 6.26 -26.93 -8.61
C LEU A 119 5.73 -25.59 -8.07
N ILE A 120 6.40 -24.50 -8.43
CA ILE A 120 6.03 -23.12 -8.09
C ILE A 120 5.53 -22.43 -9.35
N ILE A 121 4.25 -22.06 -9.38
CA ILE A 121 3.62 -21.36 -10.48
C ILE A 121 3.40 -19.91 -10.07
N ASP A 122 4.15 -19.01 -10.68
CA ASP A 122 4.09 -17.58 -10.36
C ASP A 122 3.24 -16.80 -11.38
N GLU A 123 2.62 -15.71 -10.90
CA GLU A 123 1.72 -14.84 -11.66
C GLU A 123 0.56 -15.63 -12.31
N VAL A 124 -0.11 -16.45 -11.50
CA VAL A 124 -1.19 -17.36 -11.98
C VAL A 124 -2.35 -16.62 -12.65
N GLU A 125 -2.57 -15.36 -12.33
CA GLU A 125 -3.56 -14.48 -12.98
C GLU A 125 -3.18 -14.10 -14.43
N GLY A 126 -1.95 -14.35 -14.83
CA GLY A 126 -1.48 -14.23 -16.21
C GLY A 126 -1.83 -15.44 -17.09
N ILE A 127 -2.35 -16.53 -16.54
CA ILE A 127 -2.77 -17.70 -17.31
C ILE A 127 -4.12 -17.41 -17.96
N ASN A 128 -4.26 -17.81 -19.24
CA ASN A 128 -5.49 -17.62 -20.00
C ASN A 128 -6.68 -18.33 -19.30
N PRO A 129 -7.79 -17.63 -19.02
CA PRO A 129 -8.95 -18.18 -18.34
C PRO A 129 -9.60 -19.40 -19.02
N ASP A 130 -9.48 -19.53 -20.34
CA ASP A 130 -10.14 -20.57 -21.13
C ASP A 130 -9.69 -22.00 -20.74
N PHE A 131 -8.44 -22.17 -20.32
CA PHE A 131 -7.92 -23.47 -19.88
C PHE A 131 -7.43 -23.49 -18.42
N PHE A 132 -7.47 -22.34 -17.75
CA PHE A 132 -7.03 -22.24 -16.34
C PHE A 132 -7.79 -23.20 -15.43
N GLY A 133 -9.10 -23.35 -15.64
CA GLY A 133 -9.92 -24.34 -14.92
C GLY A 133 -9.39 -25.77 -15.08
N GLN A 134 -9.02 -26.17 -16.30
CA GLN A 134 -8.44 -27.49 -16.57
C GLN A 134 -7.10 -27.71 -15.86
N PHE A 135 -6.27 -26.67 -15.83
CA PHE A 135 -4.99 -26.68 -15.10
C PHE A 135 -5.20 -26.89 -13.59
N LEU A 136 -6.15 -26.17 -13.00
CA LEU A 136 -6.49 -26.32 -11.59
C LEU A 136 -7.06 -27.71 -11.26
N HIS A 137 -7.84 -28.29 -12.17
CA HIS A 137 -8.30 -29.68 -12.03
C HIS A 137 -7.16 -30.70 -12.07
N ALA A 138 -6.18 -30.52 -12.95
CA ALA A 138 -5.00 -31.37 -12.98
C ALA A 138 -4.19 -31.31 -11.66
N ILE A 139 -4.01 -30.11 -11.11
CA ILE A 139 -3.38 -29.91 -9.79
C ILE A 139 -4.19 -30.61 -8.68
N ARG A 140 -5.52 -30.47 -8.68
CA ARG A 140 -6.38 -31.14 -7.69
C ARG A 140 -6.28 -32.66 -7.75
N ASN A 141 -6.26 -33.24 -8.96
CA ASN A 141 -6.09 -34.67 -9.12
C ASN A 141 -4.74 -35.14 -8.57
N ALA A 142 -3.65 -34.42 -8.88
CA ALA A 142 -2.33 -34.70 -8.33
C ALA A 142 -2.30 -34.55 -6.79
N TYR A 143 -3.05 -33.63 -6.20
CA TYR A 143 -3.15 -33.49 -4.74
C TYR A 143 -3.76 -34.74 -4.08
N HIS A 144 -4.79 -35.35 -4.67
CA HIS A 144 -5.45 -36.52 -4.09
C HIS A 144 -4.54 -37.76 -4.07
N SER A 145 -3.63 -37.90 -5.03
CA SER A 145 -2.67 -39.02 -5.14
C SER A 145 -1.26 -38.70 -4.63
N ARG A 146 -1.02 -37.51 -4.07
CA ARG A 146 0.31 -36.95 -3.74
C ARG A 146 1.21 -37.81 -2.87
N THR A 147 0.67 -38.66 -2.00
CA THR A 147 1.43 -39.59 -1.18
C THR A 147 2.05 -40.74 -1.95
N GLN A 148 1.58 -41.00 -3.19
CA GLN A 148 1.98 -42.12 -4.02
C GLN A 148 2.95 -41.72 -5.15
N HIS A 149 3.22 -40.43 -5.35
CA HIS A 149 4.03 -39.92 -6.44
C HIS A 149 5.07 -38.87 -6.04
N ALA A 150 5.92 -38.48 -7.00
CA ALA A 150 7.03 -37.58 -6.77
C ALA A 150 6.63 -36.14 -6.41
N LEU A 151 5.49 -35.62 -6.92
CA LEU A 151 5.09 -34.23 -6.71
C LEU A 151 4.59 -34.01 -5.27
N LYS A 152 5.43 -33.43 -4.42
CA LYS A 152 5.17 -33.25 -2.99
C LYS A 152 4.38 -32.00 -2.71
N SER A 153 4.57 -30.93 -3.50
CA SER A 153 3.83 -29.70 -3.34
C SER A 153 3.69 -28.94 -4.66
N VAL A 154 2.58 -28.22 -4.77
CA VAL A 154 2.36 -27.16 -5.77
C VAL A 154 2.10 -25.87 -5.04
N VAL A 155 2.86 -24.83 -5.37
CA VAL A 155 2.74 -23.47 -4.83
C VAL A 155 2.19 -22.56 -5.91
N LEU A 156 1.00 -22.02 -5.71
CA LEU A 156 0.39 -21.08 -6.64
C LEU A 156 0.53 -19.67 -6.11
N VAL A 157 1.04 -18.79 -6.93
CA VAL A 157 1.42 -17.44 -6.54
C VAL A 157 0.75 -16.41 -7.42
N GLY A 158 0.20 -15.37 -6.79
CA GLY A 158 -0.45 -14.30 -7.51
C GLY A 158 -0.69 -13.05 -6.66
N VAL A 159 -1.30 -12.04 -7.28
CA VAL A 159 -1.71 -10.80 -6.61
C VAL A 159 -3.11 -10.94 -6.01
N SER A 160 -4.01 -11.66 -6.67
CA SER A 160 -5.40 -11.83 -6.24
C SER A 160 -5.73 -13.27 -5.87
N ASN A 161 -6.62 -13.44 -4.91
CA ASN A 161 -7.10 -14.78 -4.52
C ASN A 161 -7.84 -15.43 -5.70
N ILE A 162 -7.34 -16.59 -6.16
CA ILE A 162 -7.90 -17.37 -7.28
C ILE A 162 -9.37 -17.79 -7.02
N VAL A 163 -9.79 -17.93 -5.77
CA VAL A 163 -11.18 -18.28 -5.41
C VAL A 163 -12.22 -17.37 -6.08
N GLY A 164 -11.84 -16.16 -6.46
CA GLY A 164 -12.71 -15.24 -7.19
C GLY A 164 -12.55 -15.24 -8.71
N VAL A 165 -11.54 -15.93 -9.24
CA VAL A 165 -11.28 -16.01 -10.69
C VAL A 165 -11.98 -17.23 -11.30
N VAL A 166 -12.17 -18.29 -10.52
CA VAL A 166 -12.87 -19.51 -10.96
C VAL A 166 -14.33 -19.40 -10.57
N LYS A 167 -15.19 -19.16 -11.56
CA LYS A 167 -16.65 -19.06 -11.40
C LYS A 167 -17.37 -20.38 -11.04
N ASP A 168 -16.66 -21.49 -11.06
CA ASP A 168 -17.24 -22.82 -10.80
C ASP A 168 -17.00 -23.27 -9.36
N ASN A 169 -18.01 -23.95 -8.79
CA ASN A 169 -17.95 -24.67 -7.50
C ASN A 169 -16.88 -25.78 -7.43
N ALA A 170 -16.13 -25.97 -8.50
CA ALA A 170 -15.04 -26.93 -8.67
C ALA A 170 -13.66 -26.34 -8.30
N SER A 171 -13.60 -25.23 -7.53
CA SER A 171 -12.33 -24.67 -7.10
C SER A 171 -11.49 -25.74 -6.38
N PRO A 172 -10.29 -26.09 -6.85
CA PRO A 172 -9.40 -27.03 -6.19
C PRO A 172 -8.91 -26.51 -4.82
N PHE A 173 -9.19 -25.25 -4.50
CA PHE A 173 -8.66 -24.50 -3.36
C PHE A 173 -9.35 -24.76 -2.02
N ASN A 174 -10.40 -25.57 -1.96
CA ASN A 174 -10.94 -26.07 -0.70
C ASN A 174 -9.94 -26.97 0.07
N VAL A 175 -8.80 -27.28 -0.53
CA VAL A 175 -7.75 -28.16 0.01
C VAL A 175 -6.37 -27.52 0.07
N THR A 176 -6.21 -26.23 -0.29
CA THR A 176 -4.93 -25.54 -0.23
C THR A 176 -4.82 -24.67 1.01
N ASP A 177 -3.68 -24.76 1.67
CA ASP A 177 -3.30 -23.82 2.72
C ASP A 177 -2.95 -22.44 2.10
N ASN A 178 -2.98 -21.38 2.89
CA ASN A 178 -2.61 -20.04 2.45
C ASN A 178 -1.42 -19.55 3.26
N LEU A 179 -0.34 -19.18 2.58
CA LEU A 179 0.83 -18.54 3.17
C LEU A 179 0.84 -17.05 2.81
N ASN A 180 0.67 -16.20 3.78
CA ASN A 180 0.71 -14.75 3.58
C ASN A 180 2.11 -14.22 3.92
N ILE A 181 2.79 -13.62 2.96
CA ILE A 181 4.09 -12.98 3.16
C ILE A 181 3.85 -11.51 3.49
N PRO A 182 4.11 -11.07 4.73
CA PRO A 182 3.88 -9.68 5.13
C PRO A 182 4.93 -8.74 4.53
N TYR A 183 4.68 -7.44 4.62
CA TYR A 183 5.69 -6.41 4.44
C TYR A 183 6.83 -6.57 5.46
N PHE A 184 7.91 -5.84 5.30
CA PHE A 184 8.97 -5.84 6.31
C PHE A 184 8.45 -5.36 7.66
N THR A 185 9.14 -5.74 8.72
CA THR A 185 9.02 -5.07 10.02
C THR A 185 9.89 -3.81 10.03
N ASP A 186 9.75 -2.97 11.07
CA ASP A 186 10.63 -1.81 11.24
C ASP A 186 12.09 -2.26 11.39
N GLU A 187 12.34 -3.35 12.12
CA GLU A 187 13.67 -3.92 12.29
C GLU A 187 14.24 -4.46 10.98
N GLU A 188 13.42 -5.12 10.16
CA GLU A 188 13.83 -5.60 8.84
C GLU A 188 14.17 -4.43 7.91
N THR A 189 13.37 -3.37 7.92
CA THR A 189 13.66 -2.15 7.14
C THR A 189 14.96 -1.51 7.60
N LEU A 190 15.15 -1.35 8.91
CA LEU A 190 16.40 -0.82 9.46
C LEU A 190 17.61 -1.67 9.09
N GLU A 191 17.48 -2.99 9.20
CA GLU A 191 18.58 -3.90 8.82
C GLU A 191 18.94 -3.79 7.34
N LEU A 192 17.97 -3.66 6.45
CA LEU A 192 18.22 -3.46 5.02
C LEU A 192 19.03 -2.18 4.75
N LEU A 193 18.65 -1.07 5.39
CA LEU A 193 19.37 0.21 5.29
C LEU A 193 20.76 0.13 5.92
N ASN A 194 20.89 -0.52 7.06
CA ASN A 194 22.15 -0.72 7.74
C ASN A 194 23.14 -1.58 6.95
N GLN A 195 22.69 -2.47 6.05
CA GLN A 195 23.59 -3.20 5.15
C GLN A 195 24.37 -2.23 4.26
N HIS A 196 23.69 -1.21 3.71
CA HIS A 196 24.33 -0.16 2.93
C HIS A 196 25.34 0.64 3.76
N GLU A 197 24.95 1.07 4.96
CA GLU A 197 25.82 1.85 5.84
C GLU A 197 27.11 1.09 6.20
N ARG A 198 26.98 -0.20 6.53
CA ARG A 198 28.15 -1.04 6.86
C ARG A 198 29.08 -1.25 5.68
N GLU A 199 28.55 -1.32 4.47
CA GLU A 199 29.36 -1.59 3.27
C GLU A 199 30.02 -0.34 2.70
N THR A 200 29.35 0.82 2.75
CA THR A 200 29.74 2.03 2.06
C THR A 200 30.31 3.12 2.99
N GLY A 201 29.93 3.07 4.27
CA GLY A 201 30.18 4.14 5.23
C GLY A 201 29.26 5.36 5.07
N GLN A 202 28.38 5.42 4.05
CA GLN A 202 27.36 6.43 3.91
C GLN A 202 26.22 6.15 4.88
N LEU A 203 25.83 7.11 5.69
CA LEU A 203 24.81 6.95 6.73
C LEU A 203 23.49 7.57 6.29
N PHE A 204 22.39 7.01 6.76
CA PHE A 204 21.07 7.64 6.77
C PHE A 204 20.83 8.26 8.15
N ASP A 205 20.44 9.53 8.19
CA ASP A 205 19.99 10.14 9.44
C ASP A 205 18.87 9.30 10.06
N PRO A 206 18.81 9.12 11.39
CA PRO A 206 17.77 8.36 12.06
C PRO A 206 16.35 8.80 11.70
N SER A 207 16.13 10.10 11.49
CA SER A 207 14.85 10.65 11.07
C SER A 207 14.46 10.19 9.65
N VAL A 208 15.44 10.06 8.75
CA VAL A 208 15.23 9.55 7.38
C VAL A 208 14.82 8.08 7.41
N LYS A 209 15.52 7.25 8.22
CA LYS A 209 15.15 5.84 8.37
C LYS A 209 13.72 5.69 8.88
N ALA A 210 13.33 6.45 9.90
CA ALA A 210 11.97 6.45 10.44
C ALA A 210 10.94 6.89 9.39
N LYS A 211 11.26 7.92 8.59
CA LYS A 211 10.37 8.41 7.54
C LYS A 211 10.23 7.43 6.38
N ILE A 212 11.28 6.70 6.02
CA ILE A 212 11.17 5.62 5.02
C ILE A 212 10.20 4.54 5.51
N SER A 213 10.36 4.03 6.75
CA SER A 213 9.42 3.06 7.34
C SER A 213 7.98 3.58 7.31
N GLU A 214 7.76 4.80 7.80
CA GLU A 214 6.44 5.42 7.89
C GLU A 214 5.78 5.58 6.52
N ILE A 215 6.44 6.26 5.57
CA ILE A 215 5.83 6.61 4.28
C ILE A 215 5.58 5.39 3.39
N THR A 216 6.42 4.37 3.48
CA THR A 216 6.32 3.13 2.72
C THR A 216 5.46 2.07 3.40
N ALA A 217 5.11 2.26 4.68
CA ALA A 217 4.56 1.20 5.55
C ALA A 217 5.39 -0.10 5.44
N ASN A 218 6.71 0.04 5.30
CA ASN A 218 7.66 -1.05 5.14
C ASN A 218 7.41 -1.98 3.94
N GLN A 219 6.72 -1.50 2.90
CA GLN A 219 6.53 -2.26 1.67
C GLN A 219 7.89 -2.43 0.97
N PRO A 220 8.37 -3.70 0.75
CA PRO A 220 9.74 -3.99 0.34
C PRO A 220 10.21 -3.25 -0.91
N GLY A 221 9.37 -3.19 -1.95
CA GLY A 221 9.72 -2.49 -3.18
C GLY A 221 9.85 -0.98 -3.00
N LEU A 222 8.99 -0.36 -2.17
CA LEU A 222 9.08 1.07 -1.87
C LEU A 222 10.28 1.39 -0.98
N VAL A 223 10.57 0.57 0.04
CA VAL A 223 11.76 0.75 0.88
C VAL A 223 13.02 0.74 0.02
N ASN A 224 13.17 -0.25 -0.85
CA ASN A 224 14.29 -0.31 -1.79
C ASN A 224 14.30 0.89 -2.75
N GLY A 225 13.14 1.27 -3.31
CA GLY A 225 13.03 2.39 -4.24
C GLY A 225 13.40 3.73 -3.62
N PHE A 226 12.94 4.01 -2.38
CA PHE A 226 13.35 5.21 -1.64
C PHE A 226 14.85 5.22 -1.34
N ALA A 227 15.37 4.12 -0.82
CA ALA A 227 16.78 4.00 -0.47
C ALA A 227 17.68 4.14 -1.72
N ALA A 228 17.34 3.48 -2.84
CA ALA A 228 18.06 3.62 -4.10
C ALA A 228 18.11 5.08 -4.55
N LYS A 229 16.96 5.77 -4.64
CA LYS A 229 16.90 7.18 -5.06
C LYS A 229 17.68 8.11 -4.13
N LEU A 230 17.63 7.87 -2.81
CA LEU A 230 18.39 8.67 -1.85
C LEU A 230 19.88 8.52 -2.05
N VAL A 231 20.38 7.31 -2.26
CA VAL A 231 21.80 7.03 -2.53
C VAL A 231 22.23 7.59 -3.88
N ASP A 232 21.45 7.33 -4.93
CA ASP A 232 21.76 7.76 -6.30
C ASP A 232 21.80 9.28 -6.45
N ASN A 233 20.90 9.98 -5.75
CA ASN A 233 20.88 11.45 -5.75
C ASN A 233 22.03 12.06 -4.93
N ASN A 234 22.60 11.31 -3.99
CA ASN A 234 23.60 11.80 -3.04
C ASN A 234 24.88 10.94 -2.98
N PRO A 235 25.52 10.58 -4.10
CA PRO A 235 26.60 9.56 -4.14
C PRO A 235 27.86 9.93 -3.36
N LYS A 236 28.05 11.21 -3.01
CA LYS A 236 29.25 11.72 -2.30
C LYS A 236 28.92 12.28 -0.92
N LYS A 237 27.67 12.26 -0.51
CA LYS A 237 27.24 12.81 0.76
C LYS A 237 27.47 11.77 1.87
N PRO A 238 28.18 12.09 2.96
CA PRO A 238 28.46 11.11 4.01
C PRO A 238 27.22 10.76 4.85
N ILE A 239 26.27 11.69 4.98
CA ILE A 239 25.04 11.51 5.73
C ILE A 239 23.89 12.01 4.86
N ILE A 240 22.94 11.14 4.55
CA ILE A 240 21.68 11.46 3.88
C ILE A 240 20.72 11.99 4.94
N ASP A 241 20.31 13.25 4.79
CA ASP A 241 19.50 13.97 5.78
C ASP A 241 18.04 14.13 5.35
N TYR A 242 17.26 14.79 6.19
CA TYR A 242 15.83 14.99 5.97
C TYR A 242 15.52 15.84 4.72
N ALA A 243 16.39 16.77 4.33
CA ALA A 243 16.20 17.56 3.11
C ALA A 243 16.30 16.67 1.86
N ASP A 244 17.23 15.71 1.85
CA ASP A 244 17.34 14.72 0.77
C ASP A 244 16.09 13.83 0.68
N TYR A 245 15.55 13.43 1.84
CA TYR A 245 14.31 12.66 1.90
C TYR A 245 13.13 13.42 1.26
N ILE A 246 12.97 14.71 1.56
CA ILE A 246 11.90 15.54 0.99
C ILE A 246 12.01 15.63 -0.54
N VAL A 247 13.23 15.72 -1.08
CA VAL A 247 13.44 15.71 -2.54
C VAL A 247 12.93 14.41 -3.15
N VAL A 248 13.25 13.26 -2.57
CA VAL A 248 12.82 11.96 -3.07
C VAL A 248 11.30 11.77 -2.89
N GLU A 249 10.72 12.18 -1.77
CA GLU A 249 9.27 12.12 -1.58
C GLU A 249 8.53 12.97 -2.62
N ASN A 250 8.98 14.20 -2.86
CA ASN A 250 8.42 15.07 -3.89
C ASN A 250 8.57 14.49 -5.30
N ASP A 251 9.67 13.78 -5.59
CA ASP A 251 9.82 13.07 -6.85
C ASP A 251 8.72 12.00 -7.02
N TYR A 252 8.48 11.17 -6.02
CA TYR A 252 7.38 10.19 -6.04
C TYR A 252 6.00 10.84 -6.24
N LEU A 253 5.77 12.00 -5.63
CA LEU A 253 4.48 12.67 -5.69
C LEU A 253 4.21 13.43 -6.99
N LYS A 254 5.25 13.84 -7.73
CA LYS A 254 5.10 14.79 -8.86
C LYS A 254 5.68 14.29 -10.17
N PHE A 255 6.78 13.57 -10.14
CA PHE A 255 7.59 13.30 -11.34
C PHE A 255 7.87 11.82 -11.59
N SER A 256 7.69 10.97 -10.60
CA SER A 256 8.11 9.58 -10.70
C SER A 256 7.21 8.79 -11.65
N LEU A 257 7.81 8.16 -12.65
CA LEU A 257 7.21 7.10 -13.46
C LEU A 257 7.41 5.72 -12.81
N ASP A 258 7.47 5.67 -11.48
CA ASP A 258 7.58 4.42 -10.75
C ASP A 258 6.42 3.47 -11.13
N LYS A 259 6.76 2.26 -11.55
CA LYS A 259 5.78 1.28 -12.06
C LYS A 259 4.76 0.88 -10.99
N ASN A 260 5.17 0.85 -9.73
CA ASN A 260 4.27 0.51 -8.64
C ASN A 260 3.26 1.63 -8.39
N VAL A 261 3.75 2.88 -8.26
CA VAL A 261 2.88 4.06 -8.09
C VAL A 261 1.94 4.22 -9.28
N SER A 262 2.43 4.07 -10.51
CA SER A 262 1.59 4.12 -11.72
C SER A 262 0.50 3.05 -11.71
N ASN A 263 0.83 1.83 -11.29
CA ASN A 263 -0.15 0.75 -11.15
C ASN A 263 -1.22 1.07 -10.09
N ILE A 264 -0.81 1.66 -8.96
CA ILE A 264 -1.73 2.08 -7.88
C ILE A 264 -2.68 3.18 -8.36
N ILE A 265 -2.17 4.18 -9.09
CA ILE A 265 -2.99 5.24 -9.66
C ILE A 265 -4.00 4.65 -10.67
N ASN A 266 -3.57 3.77 -11.57
CA ASN A 266 -4.45 3.13 -12.55
C ASN A 266 -5.53 2.26 -11.88
N LYS A 267 -5.21 1.57 -10.79
CA LYS A 267 -6.19 0.81 -10.00
C LYS A 267 -7.15 1.75 -9.27
N GLY A 268 -6.64 2.86 -8.73
CA GLY A 268 -7.46 3.90 -8.13
C GLY A 268 -8.42 4.53 -9.14
N GLU A 269 -7.95 4.81 -10.36
CA GLU A 269 -8.78 5.35 -11.45
C GLU A 269 -9.94 4.44 -11.82
N LYS A 270 -9.72 3.14 -11.87
CA LYS A 270 -10.79 2.14 -12.10
C LYS A 270 -11.91 2.23 -11.05
N HIS A 271 -11.58 2.66 -9.83
CA HIS A 271 -12.51 2.81 -8.70
C HIS A 271 -12.57 4.25 -8.20
N ARG A 272 -12.43 5.21 -9.11
CA ARG A 272 -12.23 6.63 -8.80
C ARG A 272 -13.25 7.19 -7.82
N ASP A 273 -14.55 7.00 -8.08
CA ASP A 273 -15.60 7.53 -7.21
C ASP A 273 -15.48 7.03 -5.76
N PHE A 274 -15.07 5.77 -5.59
CA PHE A 274 -14.86 5.18 -4.29
C PHE A 274 -13.62 5.74 -3.59
N ILE A 275 -12.52 5.89 -4.32
CA ILE A 275 -11.27 6.48 -3.80
C ILE A 275 -11.47 7.96 -3.46
N GLU A 276 -12.18 8.74 -4.30
CA GLU A 276 -12.51 10.14 -4.01
C GLU A 276 -13.36 10.27 -2.74
N ARG A 277 -14.30 9.33 -2.51
CA ARG A 277 -15.06 9.30 -1.25
C ARG A 277 -14.16 9.05 -0.04
N LEU A 278 -13.25 8.09 -0.13
CA LEU A 278 -12.29 7.78 0.94
C LEU A 278 -11.32 8.94 1.21
N LEU A 279 -10.90 9.66 0.16
CA LEU A 279 -9.95 10.77 0.29
C LEU A 279 -10.61 12.06 0.79
N PHE A 280 -11.84 12.36 0.33
CA PHE A 280 -12.40 13.71 0.44
C PHE A 280 -13.75 13.81 1.16
N LYS A 281 -14.47 12.71 1.38
CA LYS A 281 -15.87 12.77 1.84
C LYS A 281 -16.22 11.93 3.05
N GLU A 282 -15.68 10.72 3.16
CA GLU A 282 -16.16 9.75 4.15
C GLU A 282 -15.00 9.14 4.94
N SER A 283 -14.96 9.40 6.23
CA SER A 283 -13.91 8.88 7.12
C SER A 283 -14.18 7.47 7.65
N LYS A 284 -15.41 6.94 7.51
CA LYS A 284 -15.81 5.65 8.09
C LYS A 284 -16.62 4.83 7.10
N ILE A 285 -15.92 4.05 6.26
CA ILE A 285 -16.54 3.04 5.41
C ILE A 285 -16.14 1.68 5.97
N GLU A 286 -17.13 0.83 6.27
CA GLU A 286 -16.90 -0.51 6.78
C GLU A 286 -16.20 -1.39 5.74
N PHE A 287 -15.18 -2.14 6.16
CA PHE A 287 -14.45 -3.06 5.31
C PHE A 287 -15.29 -4.34 5.08
N GLN A 288 -15.67 -4.55 3.82
CA GLN A 288 -16.45 -5.73 3.40
C GLN A 288 -15.77 -6.37 2.18
N ILE A 289 -15.00 -7.42 2.41
CA ILE A 289 -14.21 -8.11 1.38
C ILE A 289 -15.04 -8.64 0.19
N TYR A 290 -16.35 -8.84 0.38
CA TYR A 290 -17.26 -9.33 -0.66
C TYR A 290 -17.58 -8.27 -1.73
N ARG A 291 -17.34 -7.00 -1.46
CA ARG A 291 -17.50 -5.93 -2.45
C ARG A 291 -16.29 -5.94 -3.39
N GLU A 292 -16.57 -6.04 -4.69
CA GLU A 292 -15.52 -6.21 -5.71
C GLU A 292 -14.48 -5.08 -5.69
N ASN A 293 -14.91 -3.82 -5.56
CA ASN A 293 -14.01 -2.67 -5.45
C ASN A 293 -13.10 -2.75 -4.21
N ILE A 294 -13.65 -3.11 -3.04
CA ILE A 294 -12.89 -3.26 -1.80
C ILE A 294 -11.92 -4.43 -1.94
N LYS A 295 -12.38 -5.56 -2.46
CA LYS A 295 -11.55 -6.73 -2.70
C LYS A 295 -10.37 -6.40 -3.62
N GLU A 296 -10.62 -5.76 -4.76
CA GLU A 296 -9.57 -5.42 -5.73
C GLU A 296 -8.54 -4.45 -5.13
N LEU A 297 -8.99 -3.41 -4.43
CA LEU A 297 -8.10 -2.45 -3.78
C LEU A 297 -7.28 -3.07 -2.63
N TYR A 298 -7.92 -3.95 -1.84
CA TYR A 298 -7.26 -4.66 -0.74
C TYR A 298 -6.16 -5.62 -1.22
N VAL A 299 -6.47 -6.48 -2.21
CA VAL A 299 -5.48 -7.45 -2.73
C VAL A 299 -4.31 -6.77 -3.44
N ASN A 300 -4.53 -5.57 -3.98
CA ASN A 300 -3.45 -4.74 -4.54
C ASN A 300 -2.69 -3.93 -3.48
N GLY A 301 -3.05 -4.03 -2.19
CA GLY A 301 -2.35 -3.37 -1.09
C GLY A 301 -2.60 -1.86 -1.01
N ILE A 302 -3.69 -1.35 -1.60
CA ILE A 302 -4.04 0.07 -1.55
C ILE A 302 -4.75 0.39 -0.24
N ILE A 303 -5.70 -0.45 0.14
CA ILE A 303 -6.48 -0.29 1.36
C ILE A 303 -6.34 -1.49 2.30
N MET A 304 -6.71 -1.32 3.55
CA MET A 304 -6.80 -2.35 4.57
C MET A 304 -7.88 -1.99 5.60
N PRO A 305 -8.38 -2.96 6.39
CA PRO A 305 -9.16 -2.61 7.57
C PRO A 305 -8.27 -2.01 8.66
N ASP A 306 -8.76 -1.00 9.36
CA ASP A 306 -8.19 -0.53 10.61
C ASP A 306 -8.61 -1.43 11.79
N GLU A 307 -8.20 -1.09 13.00
CA GLU A 307 -8.51 -1.84 14.22
C GLU A 307 -10.02 -1.90 14.53
N ASN A 308 -10.81 -0.98 14.00
CA ASN A 308 -12.26 -0.90 14.15
C ASN A 308 -13.03 -1.53 12.99
N GLY A 309 -12.34 -2.08 12.01
CA GLY A 309 -12.94 -2.68 10.82
C GLY A 309 -13.34 -1.66 9.73
N TYR A 310 -12.89 -0.41 9.81
CA TYR A 310 -13.10 0.58 8.76
C TYR A 310 -11.94 0.57 7.74
N ILE A 311 -12.24 1.03 6.53
CA ILE A 311 -11.25 1.10 5.46
C ILE A 311 -10.26 2.23 5.72
N THR A 312 -8.97 1.92 5.64
CA THR A 312 -7.87 2.88 5.62
C THR A 312 -6.91 2.58 4.48
N PHE A 313 -6.08 3.56 4.09
CA PHE A 313 -5.02 3.32 3.13
C PHE A 313 -3.87 2.55 3.81
N LYS A 314 -3.42 1.48 3.16
CA LYS A 314 -2.38 0.62 3.71
C LYS A 314 -1.00 1.29 3.72
N VAL A 315 -0.70 2.07 2.68
CA VAL A 315 0.60 2.72 2.48
C VAL A 315 0.38 4.23 2.40
N PRO A 316 0.98 5.03 3.31
CA PRO A 316 0.83 6.49 3.31
C PRO A 316 1.24 7.15 1.98
N LEU A 317 2.30 6.67 1.34
CA LEU A 317 2.71 7.14 0.01
C LEU A 317 1.61 6.97 -1.03
N TYR A 318 0.92 5.82 -1.04
CA TYR A 318 -0.16 5.59 -2.00
C TYR A 318 -1.32 6.57 -1.79
N ARG A 319 -1.68 6.82 -0.53
CA ARG A 319 -2.68 7.85 -0.20
C ARG A 319 -2.28 9.21 -0.75
N LYS A 320 -1.03 9.64 -0.52
CA LYS A 320 -0.51 10.92 -1.02
C LYS A 320 -0.51 10.98 -2.55
N CYS A 321 -0.08 9.92 -3.22
CA CYS A 321 -0.08 9.85 -4.69
C CYS A 321 -1.49 9.90 -5.27
N LEU A 322 -2.43 9.13 -4.72
CA LEU A 322 -3.85 9.13 -5.13
C LEU A 322 -4.48 10.50 -4.85
N TYR A 323 -4.16 11.12 -3.71
CA TYR A 323 -4.61 12.46 -3.41
C TYR A 323 -4.15 13.45 -4.49
N LYS A 324 -2.86 13.46 -4.83
CA LYS A 324 -2.32 14.36 -5.87
C LYS A 324 -2.92 14.07 -7.25
N ALA A 325 -3.12 12.80 -7.59
CA ALA A 325 -3.69 12.40 -8.88
C ALA A 325 -5.17 12.79 -9.03
N PHE A 326 -5.95 12.72 -7.93
CA PHE A 326 -7.42 12.91 -7.98
C PHE A 326 -7.86 14.26 -7.44
N TYR A 327 -6.96 15.04 -6.85
CA TYR A 327 -7.31 16.37 -6.36
C TYR A 327 -7.50 17.34 -7.52
N PRO A 328 -8.71 17.81 -7.77
CA PRO A 328 -9.08 18.49 -9.01
C PRO A 328 -8.32 19.77 -9.29
N TYR A 329 -7.83 20.48 -8.29
CA TYR A 329 -7.06 21.71 -8.48
C TYR A 329 -5.62 21.47 -8.92
N THR A 330 -5.06 20.30 -8.59
CA THR A 330 -3.69 19.95 -8.98
C THR A 330 -3.60 19.14 -10.25
N ASN A 331 -4.70 18.47 -10.66
CA ASN A 331 -4.75 17.62 -11.85
C ASN A 331 -5.42 18.26 -13.08
N GLY A 332 -5.82 19.54 -12.99
CA GLY A 332 -6.49 20.25 -14.07
C GLY A 332 -8.01 20.05 -14.17
N GLU A 333 -8.62 19.32 -13.25
CA GLU A 333 -10.07 19.04 -13.21
C GLU A 333 -10.86 19.95 -12.25
N ALA A 334 -10.38 21.16 -12.00
CA ALA A 334 -10.98 22.09 -11.05
C ALA A 334 -12.49 22.33 -11.25
N GLY A 335 -12.96 22.19 -12.48
CA GLY A 335 -14.38 22.32 -12.81
C GLY A 335 -15.28 21.19 -12.30
N ARG A 336 -14.74 20.03 -11.86
CA ARG A 336 -15.52 18.91 -11.30
C ARG A 336 -16.05 19.17 -9.89
N ILE A 337 -15.37 20.05 -9.16
CA ILE A 337 -15.80 20.38 -7.79
C ILE A 337 -16.35 21.80 -7.78
N GLY A 338 -17.64 21.93 -7.58
CA GLY A 338 -18.27 23.24 -7.34
C GLY A 338 -17.72 23.89 -6.07
N SER A 339 -17.15 25.08 -6.19
CA SER A 339 -16.71 25.99 -5.11
C SER A 339 -15.87 25.33 -3.99
N THR A 340 -14.69 24.83 -4.31
CA THR A 340 -13.76 24.27 -3.31
C THR A 340 -12.64 25.25 -2.99
N ILE A 341 -12.13 25.13 -1.79
CA ILE A 341 -11.01 25.92 -1.25
C ILE A 341 -9.75 25.53 -2.04
N ASP A 342 -9.09 26.51 -2.63
CA ASP A 342 -7.74 26.34 -3.20
C ASP A 342 -6.75 26.24 -2.03
N ILE A 343 -6.27 25.04 -1.74
CA ILE A 343 -5.38 24.79 -0.60
C ILE A 343 -4.03 25.48 -0.78
N ASP A 344 -3.54 25.54 -2.02
CA ASP A 344 -2.26 26.16 -2.30
C ASP A 344 -2.24 27.68 -1.98
N GLU A 345 -3.41 28.33 -1.94
CA GLU A 345 -3.53 29.70 -1.46
C GLU A 345 -3.24 29.85 0.04
N TYR A 346 -3.36 28.79 0.82
CA TYR A 346 -3.24 28.83 2.28
C TYR A 346 -1.86 28.44 2.80
N PHE A 347 -0.96 28.04 1.90
CA PHE A 347 0.40 27.63 2.29
C PHE A 347 1.46 28.41 1.52
N SER A 348 2.57 28.71 2.21
CA SER A 348 3.77 29.21 1.57
C SER A 348 4.43 28.13 0.70
N SER A 349 5.39 28.51 -0.14
CA SER A 349 6.25 27.58 -0.88
C SER A 349 7.04 26.63 0.03
N GLU A 350 7.22 27.00 1.29
CA GLU A 350 7.89 26.23 2.34
C GLU A 350 6.94 25.31 3.13
N GLY A 351 5.63 25.41 2.87
CA GLY A 351 4.60 24.59 3.51
C GLY A 351 4.03 25.18 4.81
N ASN A 352 4.33 26.44 5.12
CA ASN A 352 3.80 27.13 6.32
C ASN A 352 2.37 27.61 6.06
N LEU A 353 1.50 27.48 7.07
CA LEU A 353 0.08 27.87 6.96
C LEU A 353 -0.10 29.40 7.12
N TYR A 354 -0.76 30.03 6.15
CA TYR A 354 -1.22 31.43 6.26
C TYR A 354 -2.53 31.49 7.06
N ILE A 355 -2.41 31.45 8.39
CA ILE A 355 -3.58 31.39 9.30
C ILE A 355 -4.52 32.59 9.11
N GLU A 356 -4.01 33.78 8.79
CA GLU A 356 -4.80 34.98 8.53
C GLU A 356 -5.73 34.79 7.33
N LYS A 357 -5.25 34.15 6.24
CA LYS A 357 -6.09 33.83 5.09
C LYS A 357 -7.19 32.84 5.44
N VAL A 358 -6.88 31.85 6.27
CA VAL A 358 -7.87 30.87 6.75
C VAL A 358 -8.96 31.59 7.52
N ILE A 359 -8.61 32.50 8.42
CA ILE A 359 -9.55 33.31 9.21
C ILE A 359 -10.39 34.25 8.32
N GLU A 360 -9.77 34.89 7.33
CA GLU A 360 -10.50 35.76 6.39
C GLU A 360 -11.54 34.99 5.56
N ASN A 361 -11.20 33.81 5.09
CA ASN A 361 -12.10 32.99 4.31
C ASN A 361 -13.17 32.34 5.19
N TYR A 362 -12.85 31.95 6.42
CA TYR A 362 -13.86 31.57 7.38
C TYR A 362 -14.88 32.72 7.64
N LYS A 363 -14.40 33.95 7.77
CA LYS A 363 -15.27 35.12 7.89
C LYS A 363 -16.23 35.25 6.70
N LYS A 364 -15.74 35.09 5.46
CA LYS A 364 -16.59 35.08 4.26
C LYS A 364 -17.59 33.92 4.26
N TYR A 365 -17.17 32.74 4.69
CA TYR A 365 -18.01 31.54 4.84
C TYR A 365 -19.11 31.78 5.87
N ALA A 366 -18.80 32.29 7.06
CA ALA A 366 -19.75 32.60 8.13
C ALA A 366 -20.76 33.68 7.71
N LEU A 367 -20.30 34.73 6.99
CA LEU A 367 -21.14 35.79 6.47
C LEU A 367 -22.17 35.29 5.43
N ARG A 368 -21.77 34.38 4.50
CA ARG A 368 -22.67 33.77 3.51
C ARG A 368 -23.80 32.96 4.18
N ARG A 369 -23.53 32.32 5.31
CA ARG A 369 -24.54 31.56 6.08
C ARG A 369 -25.44 32.44 6.92
N LYS A 370 -25.33 33.78 6.80
CA LYS A 370 -26.05 34.78 7.58
C LYS A 370 -25.96 34.48 9.08
N PHE A 371 -25.28 35.27 9.86
CA PHE A 371 -25.09 35.12 11.31
C PHE A 371 -26.35 34.71 12.09
N LYS A 372 -27.52 34.82 11.49
CA LYS A 372 -28.83 34.32 12.00
C LYS A 372 -28.80 32.85 12.47
N TYR A 373 -28.03 31.97 11.82
CA TYR A 373 -27.97 30.55 12.19
C TYR A 373 -27.10 30.28 13.43
N PHE A 374 -26.38 31.28 13.88
CA PHE A 374 -25.55 31.20 15.08
C PHE A 374 -26.22 31.94 16.27
N GLN A 375 -27.41 32.51 16.11
CA GLN A 375 -28.14 33.25 17.14
C GLN A 375 -29.39 32.49 17.54
N GLU A 376 -29.55 32.27 18.84
CA GLU A 376 -30.84 31.81 19.38
C GLU A 376 -31.79 33.01 19.51
N GLN A 377 -33.07 32.80 19.21
CA GLN A 377 -34.13 33.73 19.57
C GLN A 377 -34.61 33.45 21.00
N ASN A 378 -34.66 34.50 21.81
CA ASN A 378 -35.30 34.39 23.12
C ASN A 378 -36.82 34.24 22.98
N LYS A 379 -37.51 34.00 24.09
CA LYS A 379 -38.98 33.85 24.13
C LYS A 379 -39.78 35.06 23.61
N HIS A 380 -39.10 36.18 23.40
CA HIS A 380 -39.66 37.44 22.88
C HIS A 380 -39.31 37.70 21.41
N GLY A 381 -38.66 36.74 20.73
CA GLY A 381 -38.26 36.85 19.31
C GLY A 381 -37.01 37.69 19.06
N GLU A 382 -36.30 38.11 20.11
CA GLU A 382 -35.06 38.86 19.99
C GLU A 382 -33.88 37.90 19.85
N TYR A 383 -32.91 38.23 18.96
CA TYR A 383 -31.70 37.44 18.79
C TYR A 383 -30.75 37.62 19.96
N VAL A 384 -30.39 36.53 20.62
CA VAL A 384 -29.44 36.51 21.73
C VAL A 384 -28.02 36.45 21.17
N THR A 385 -27.08 37.09 21.87
CA THR A 385 -25.65 37.09 21.52
C THR A 385 -25.09 35.68 21.47
N LEU A 386 -24.33 35.36 20.42
CA LEU A 386 -23.61 34.12 20.28
C LEU A 386 -22.74 33.79 21.50
N LYS A 387 -22.73 32.53 21.92
CA LYS A 387 -21.74 32.03 22.85
C LYS A 387 -20.41 31.86 22.11
N GLU A 388 -19.28 32.19 22.75
CA GLU A 388 -17.92 32.00 22.21
C GLU A 388 -17.72 30.58 21.67
N ALA A 389 -18.16 29.56 22.40
CA ALA A 389 -18.13 28.17 22.00
C ALA A 389 -18.79 27.91 20.63
N THR A 390 -19.88 28.55 20.28
CA THR A 390 -20.54 28.36 18.99
C THR A 390 -19.67 28.82 17.83
N LEU A 391 -18.93 29.91 18.01
CA LEU A 391 -17.99 30.42 17.02
C LEU A 391 -16.79 29.46 16.86
N VAL A 392 -16.25 29.00 17.99
CA VAL A 392 -15.10 28.06 18.02
C VAL A 392 -15.45 26.75 17.34
N TYR A 393 -16.57 26.13 17.68
CA TYR A 393 -17.03 24.89 17.04
C TYR A 393 -17.33 25.05 15.53
N SER A 394 -17.88 26.19 15.13
CA SER A 394 -18.10 26.48 13.72
C SER A 394 -16.80 26.65 12.96
N PHE A 395 -15.82 27.31 13.56
CA PHE A 395 -14.48 27.49 12.98
C PHE A 395 -13.73 26.16 12.93
N GLU A 396 -13.79 25.38 13.98
CA GLU A 396 -13.21 24.04 14.03
C GLU A 396 -13.80 23.12 12.96
N THR A 397 -15.12 23.12 12.78
CA THR A 397 -15.80 22.36 11.71
C THR A 397 -15.32 22.79 10.31
N TYR A 398 -15.16 24.11 10.11
CA TYR A 398 -14.62 24.64 8.86
C TYR A 398 -13.16 24.20 8.64
N LEU A 399 -12.34 24.26 9.69
CA LEU A 399 -10.95 23.85 9.66
C LEU A 399 -10.77 22.36 9.41
N ASN A 400 -11.58 21.50 10.02
CA ASN A 400 -11.47 20.07 9.86
C ASN A 400 -11.68 19.61 8.40
N ALA A 401 -12.60 20.27 7.68
CA ALA A 401 -12.77 20.03 6.24
C ALA A 401 -11.51 20.38 5.43
N PHE A 402 -10.70 21.31 5.90
CA PHE A 402 -9.47 21.78 5.27
C PHE A 402 -8.24 21.01 5.76
N LEU A 403 -8.08 20.87 7.09
CA LEU A 403 -6.90 20.27 7.71
C LEU A 403 -6.78 18.77 7.44
N SER A 404 -7.92 18.06 7.26
CA SER A 404 -7.92 16.66 6.86
C SER A 404 -7.21 16.39 5.52
N MET A 405 -7.07 17.43 4.70
CA MET A 405 -6.41 17.35 3.39
C MET A 405 -4.89 17.54 3.48
N VAL A 406 -4.39 18.08 4.60
CA VAL A 406 -2.98 18.48 4.77
C VAL A 406 -2.32 17.89 6.03
N ASP A 407 -2.90 16.81 6.56
CA ASP A 407 -2.44 16.13 7.78
C ASP A 407 -2.39 17.02 9.03
N GLY A 408 -3.25 18.03 9.05
CA GLY A 408 -3.44 18.91 10.19
C GLY A 408 -4.47 18.36 11.18
N LYS A 409 -4.42 18.85 12.42
CA LYS A 409 -5.33 18.46 13.51
C LYS A 409 -5.81 19.65 14.29
N THR A 410 -6.99 19.54 14.87
CA THR A 410 -7.54 20.50 15.83
C THR A 410 -7.71 19.85 17.19
N TYR A 411 -7.52 20.63 18.25
CA TYR A 411 -7.76 20.23 19.64
C TYR A 411 -8.61 21.29 20.30
N LEU A 412 -9.86 20.93 20.62
CA LEU A 412 -10.79 21.80 21.34
C LEU A 412 -10.53 21.80 22.84
N GLU A 413 -10.70 22.96 23.46
CA GLU A 413 -10.63 23.14 24.92
C GLU A 413 -9.37 22.53 25.55
N ALA A 414 -8.23 22.67 24.90
CA ALA A 414 -6.97 22.07 25.34
C ALA A 414 -6.44 22.75 26.63
N HIS A 415 -5.99 21.92 27.58
CA HIS A 415 -5.27 22.40 28.75
C HIS A 415 -3.80 22.66 28.39
N THR A 416 -3.41 23.94 28.43
CA THR A 416 -2.00 24.34 28.32
C THR A 416 -1.41 24.57 29.70
N GLY A 417 -0.09 24.56 29.86
CA GLY A 417 0.56 24.83 31.15
C GLY A 417 0.24 26.22 31.76
N ILE A 418 -0.41 27.11 31.02
CA ILE A 418 -0.74 28.48 31.41
C ILE A 418 -2.26 28.66 31.60
N GLY A 419 -3.09 27.72 31.15
CA GLY A 419 -4.55 27.78 31.24
C GLY A 419 -5.26 26.87 30.26
N ARG A 420 -6.54 27.19 29.96
CA ARG A 420 -7.36 26.50 28.98
C ARG A 420 -7.51 27.38 27.75
N THR A 421 -7.21 26.85 26.58
CA THR A 421 -7.40 27.52 25.29
C THR A 421 -8.62 26.98 24.58
N ASP A 422 -9.29 27.81 23.76
CA ASP A 422 -10.49 27.40 23.05
C ASP A 422 -10.21 26.42 21.93
N LEU A 423 -9.11 26.60 21.17
CA LEU A 423 -8.75 25.76 20.05
C LEU A 423 -7.24 25.82 19.79
N ILE A 424 -6.64 24.66 19.57
CA ILE A 424 -5.26 24.53 19.03
C ILE A 424 -5.35 23.91 17.65
N ILE A 425 -4.58 24.44 16.70
CA ILE A 425 -4.45 23.94 15.34
C ILE A 425 -2.99 23.52 15.16
N THR A 426 -2.76 22.29 14.73
CA THR A 426 -1.42 21.80 14.38
C THR A 426 -1.39 21.39 12.91
N VAL A 427 -0.39 21.86 12.16
CA VAL A 427 -0.18 21.54 10.75
C VAL A 427 1.30 21.73 10.40
N ASN A 428 1.90 20.76 9.71
CA ASN A 428 3.29 20.85 9.23
C ASN A 428 4.32 21.29 10.28
N ASN A 429 4.21 20.82 11.53
CA ASN A 429 5.03 21.20 12.69
C ASN A 429 4.81 22.65 13.20
N GLU A 430 3.82 23.36 12.69
CA GLU A 430 3.38 24.62 13.26
C GLU A 430 2.21 24.41 14.23
N GLU A 431 2.13 25.22 15.27
CA GLU A 431 1.04 25.22 16.24
C GLU A 431 0.46 26.64 16.36
N PHE A 432 -0.86 26.73 16.18
CA PHE A 432 -1.59 27.99 16.33
C PHE A 432 -2.59 27.85 17.48
N VAL A 433 -2.51 28.78 18.42
CA VAL A 433 -3.43 28.88 19.55
C VAL A 433 -4.48 29.92 19.23
N VAL A 434 -5.75 29.53 19.29
CA VAL A 434 -6.89 30.40 18.99
C VAL A 434 -7.72 30.59 20.25
N GLU A 435 -7.94 31.85 20.61
CA GLU A 435 -8.90 32.27 21.62
C GLU A 435 -9.99 33.11 20.96
N ALA A 436 -11.25 32.74 21.16
CA ALA A 436 -12.40 33.47 20.64
C ALA A 436 -13.00 34.35 21.73
N LYS A 437 -13.32 35.59 21.39
CA LYS A 437 -13.98 36.53 22.30
C LYS A 437 -15.16 37.20 21.60
N VAL A 438 -16.32 37.18 22.23
CA VAL A 438 -17.51 37.86 21.76
C VAL A 438 -17.68 39.18 22.52
N TYR A 439 -17.72 40.25 21.79
CA TYR A 439 -17.94 41.61 22.34
C TYR A 439 -19.35 42.07 22.04
N SER A 440 -20.03 42.54 23.08
CA SER A 440 -21.42 43.05 22.95
C SER A 440 -21.50 44.46 22.39
N ASP A 441 -20.40 45.22 22.42
CA ASP A 441 -20.29 46.57 21.85
C ASP A 441 -18.87 46.95 21.44
N ILE A 442 -18.76 48.01 20.64
CA ILE A 442 -17.50 48.50 20.07
C ILE A 442 -16.53 49.09 21.15
N VAL A 443 -17.05 49.55 22.28
CA VAL A 443 -16.24 50.09 23.36
C VAL A 443 -15.49 48.96 24.08
N LYS A 444 -16.17 47.84 24.33
CA LYS A 444 -15.55 46.64 24.91
C LYS A 444 -14.50 46.07 23.99
N PHE A 445 -14.78 46.03 22.68
CA PHE A 445 -13.80 45.57 21.66
C PHE A 445 -12.52 46.39 21.69
N ARG A 446 -12.61 47.73 21.78
CA ARG A 446 -11.44 48.61 21.82
C ARG A 446 -10.63 48.51 23.12
N LYS A 447 -11.24 48.07 24.22
CA LYS A 447 -10.55 47.85 25.50
C LYS A 447 -9.91 46.45 25.61
N GLY A 448 -10.27 45.52 24.75
CA GLY A 448 -9.71 44.19 24.71
C GLY A 448 -8.57 43.98 23.71
N LYS A 449 -8.22 45.03 22.95
CA LYS A 449 -7.00 45.10 22.17
C LYS A 449 -5.90 45.73 23.02
#